data_f0a7a5b3e406b59f3f38aa1be6926671
#
_entry.id   f0a7a5b3e406b59f3f38aa1be6926671
#
_cell.length_a   1.000
_cell.length_b   1.000
_cell.length_c   1.000
_cell.angle_alpha   90.00
_cell.angle_beta   90.00
_cell.angle_gamma   90.00
#
_symmetry.space_group_name_H-M   'P 1'
#
loop_
_entity.id
_entity.type
_entity.pdbx_description
1 polymer ?
#
loop_
_entity_poly.entity_id
_entity_poly.type
_entity_poly.pdbx_seq_one_letter_code
_entity_poly.pdbx_strand_id
1 'polypeptide(L)'
;MKQNHKMIIKLALAVVVCVQPLFGRNFFSVVMGAYSTMAPIDFYGVLLDQDGNPVADAKVPYLIYKPLGISRYSCKTQADGRFEIHRGKGLMLDIEDISLKGYEYHENQNETRFDYQTDMTKHHVPDKANPVVFRIRRKNPERVYLYELGWVKMQVSRRTPVSSYDLANHTHGRHNQIQSGRGRIFCDLEMSGEFDEGTRQWTVTFTANGENAGLLPISDEKLYEAPADGYRKSVTMNLSEEEDYTREHGKHGKVYLYARLRDPGYYARFEIFILRSHSTSTSKGPDRWISFTVSGVFINPYGTRCLEHLYTYPDDTEALDELHRKLDWDELDKLKDTIDQAFRNQELVPMPDFRKLGKGGKDIID
;
A
#
# COMPACT_ATOMS: atom_id res chain seq x y z
N MET A 1 -12.93 45.79 21.47
CA MET A 1 -13.05 44.66 20.53
C MET A 1 -14.08 44.85 19.40
N LYS A 2 -15.25 45.43 19.61
CA LYS A 2 -16.29 45.64 18.55
C LYS A 2 -15.89 46.60 17.42
N GLN A 3 -14.97 47.56 17.67
CA GLN A 3 -14.58 48.54 16.67
C GLN A 3 -13.62 47.99 15.60
N ASN A 4 -12.74 47.06 15.99
CA ASN A 4 -11.81 46.42 15.05
C ASN A 4 -12.51 45.47 14.05
N HIS A 5 -13.62 44.84 14.46
CA HIS A 5 -14.39 43.98 13.56
C HIS A 5 -15.05 44.75 12.40
N LYS A 6 -15.57 45.98 12.69
CA LYS A 6 -16.18 46.82 11.65
C LYS A 6 -15.14 47.35 10.66
N MET A 7 -13.90 47.58 11.11
CA MET A 7 -12.82 48.04 10.26
C MET A 7 -12.32 46.92 9.33
N ILE A 8 -12.20 45.72 9.85
CA ILE A 8 -11.80 44.53 9.06
C ILE A 8 -12.85 44.22 7.98
N ILE A 9 -14.14 44.30 8.32
CA ILE A 9 -15.23 44.09 7.33
C ILE A 9 -15.21 45.18 6.25
N LYS A 10 -14.96 46.45 6.60
CA LYS A 10 -14.85 47.51 5.62
C LYS A 10 -13.63 47.38 4.73
N LEU A 11 -12.49 46.94 5.27
CA LEU A 11 -11.27 46.68 4.50
C LEU A 11 -11.45 45.47 3.54
N ALA A 12 -12.09 44.41 4.00
CA ALA A 12 -12.43 43.25 3.19
C ALA A 12 -13.40 43.63 2.04
N LEU A 13 -14.41 44.46 2.34
CA LEU A 13 -15.34 44.97 1.30
C LEU A 13 -14.62 45.86 0.28
N ALA A 14 -13.71 46.72 0.70
CA ALA A 14 -12.94 47.60 -0.18
C ALA A 14 -11.99 46.78 -1.10
N VAL A 15 -11.34 45.76 -0.58
CA VAL A 15 -10.50 44.85 -1.38
C VAL A 15 -11.33 44.11 -2.42
N VAL A 16 -12.52 43.65 -2.05
CA VAL A 16 -13.45 42.95 -2.97
C VAL A 16 -13.88 43.88 -4.12
N VAL A 17 -14.20 45.14 -3.85
CA VAL A 17 -14.62 46.10 -4.89
C VAL A 17 -13.46 46.47 -5.82
N CYS A 18 -12.22 46.51 -5.35
CA CYS A 18 -11.04 46.78 -6.17
C CYS A 18 -10.59 45.58 -7.02
N VAL A 19 -10.90 44.36 -6.63
CA VAL A 19 -10.48 43.14 -7.32
C VAL A 19 -11.53 42.66 -8.36
N GLN A 20 -12.80 43.08 -8.24
CA GLN A 20 -13.87 42.72 -9.19
C GLN A 20 -13.52 42.92 -10.68
N PRO A 21 -12.88 44.04 -11.11
CA PRO A 21 -12.56 44.22 -12.52
C PRO A 21 -11.46 43.27 -13.01
N LEU A 22 -10.64 42.70 -12.13
CA LEU A 22 -9.54 41.81 -12.48
C LEU A 22 -9.97 40.34 -12.68
N PHE A 23 -11.01 39.87 -11.97
CA PHE A 23 -11.41 38.45 -11.96
C PHE A 23 -12.81 38.19 -12.53
N GLY A 24 -13.56 39.21 -12.90
CA GLY A 24 -14.91 39.07 -13.48
C GLY A 24 -16.00 38.69 -12.45
N ARG A 25 -17.26 39.01 -12.82
CA ARG A 25 -18.44 38.73 -11.97
C ARG A 25 -18.60 37.24 -11.59
N ASN A 26 -18.19 36.34 -12.43
CA ASN A 26 -18.36 34.87 -12.24
C ASN A 26 -17.49 34.35 -11.08
N PHE A 27 -16.24 34.82 -10.92
CA PHE A 27 -15.36 34.37 -9.85
C PHE A 27 -15.93 34.70 -8.45
N PHE A 28 -16.44 35.94 -8.28
CA PHE A 28 -17.00 36.34 -7.00
C PHE A 28 -18.27 35.57 -6.65
N SER A 29 -19.13 35.31 -7.59
CA SER A 29 -20.33 34.51 -7.43
C SER A 29 -20.01 33.06 -7.02
N VAL A 30 -19.01 32.43 -7.63
CA VAL A 30 -18.54 31.08 -7.30
C VAL A 30 -17.97 31.01 -5.86
N VAL A 31 -17.13 32.00 -5.50
CA VAL A 31 -16.55 32.07 -4.16
C VAL A 31 -17.63 32.28 -3.09
N MET A 32 -18.56 33.21 -3.31
CA MET A 32 -19.66 33.43 -2.38
C MET A 32 -20.62 32.24 -2.28
N GLY A 33 -20.88 31.57 -3.38
CA GLY A 33 -21.62 30.31 -3.41
C GLY A 33 -20.93 29.25 -2.51
N ALA A 34 -19.64 29.02 -2.67
CA ALA A 34 -18.89 28.11 -1.86
C ALA A 34 -18.88 28.48 -0.36
N TYR A 35 -18.83 29.79 -0.02
CA TYR A 35 -18.95 30.23 1.38
C TYR A 35 -20.34 29.95 1.97
N SER A 36 -21.40 29.95 1.18
CA SER A 36 -22.76 29.69 1.65
C SER A 36 -23.00 28.20 1.96
N THR A 37 -22.22 27.31 1.36
CA THR A 37 -22.34 25.85 1.57
C THR A 37 -21.44 25.31 2.68
N MET A 38 -20.58 26.15 3.28
CA MET A 38 -19.73 25.72 4.41
C MET A 38 -20.55 25.41 5.67
N ALA A 39 -20.24 24.26 6.28
CA ALA A 39 -20.75 23.87 7.58
C ALA A 39 -19.69 23.99 8.70
N PRO A 40 -20.10 24.03 9.99
CA PRO A 40 -19.17 23.82 11.10
C PRO A 40 -18.44 22.50 10.97
N ILE A 41 -17.14 22.51 11.23
CA ILE A 41 -16.34 21.30 11.26
C ILE A 41 -16.38 20.72 12.67
N ASP A 42 -17.26 19.75 12.88
CA ASP A 42 -17.30 18.90 14.06
C ASP A 42 -16.97 17.48 13.62
N PHE A 43 -15.97 16.85 14.25
CA PHE A 43 -15.50 15.53 13.86
C PHE A 43 -15.12 14.73 15.10
N TYR A 44 -15.48 13.45 15.10
CA TYR A 44 -15.17 12.49 16.16
C TYR A 44 -14.46 11.29 15.56
N GLY A 45 -13.23 11.06 16.00
CA GLY A 45 -12.42 9.93 15.59
C GLY A 45 -11.94 9.08 16.76
N VAL A 46 -11.62 7.83 16.50
CA VAL A 46 -10.94 6.94 17.43
C VAL A 46 -9.79 6.25 16.71
N LEU A 47 -8.63 6.23 17.33
CA LEU A 47 -7.43 5.58 16.82
C LEU A 47 -7.22 4.25 17.55
N LEU A 48 -7.16 3.15 16.78
CA LEU A 48 -6.94 1.80 17.28
C LEU A 48 -5.66 1.21 16.66
N ASP A 49 -4.98 0.35 17.40
CA ASP A 49 -3.88 -0.44 16.86
C ASP A 49 -4.39 -1.68 16.07
N GLN A 50 -3.48 -2.51 15.57
CA GLN A 50 -3.78 -3.73 14.82
C GLN A 50 -4.57 -4.77 15.63
N ASP A 51 -4.47 -4.72 16.96
CA ASP A 51 -5.15 -5.63 17.89
C ASP A 51 -6.50 -5.06 18.36
N GLY A 52 -6.87 -3.85 17.89
CA GLY A 52 -8.09 -3.15 18.28
C GLY A 52 -7.98 -2.38 19.59
N ASN A 53 -6.78 -2.26 20.16
CA ASN A 53 -6.58 -1.48 21.38
C ASN A 53 -6.52 0.02 21.07
N PRO A 54 -7.06 0.89 21.94
CA PRO A 54 -6.98 2.32 21.78
C PRO A 54 -5.54 2.84 21.88
N VAL A 55 -5.20 3.81 21.02
CA VAL A 55 -3.85 4.40 20.96
C VAL A 55 -3.90 5.85 21.42
N ALA A 56 -3.27 6.11 22.57
CA ALA A 56 -3.19 7.42 23.20
C ALA A 56 -1.99 8.25 22.70
N ASP A 57 -2.06 9.58 22.90
CA ASP A 57 -0.99 10.57 22.65
C ASP A 57 -0.52 10.67 21.19
N ALA A 58 -1.17 10.00 20.25
CA ALA A 58 -0.85 10.11 18.84
C ALA A 58 -1.19 11.51 18.32
N LYS A 59 -0.28 12.09 17.55
CA LYS A 59 -0.52 13.37 16.87
C LYS A 59 -1.37 13.12 15.62
N VAL A 60 -2.51 13.81 15.55
CA VAL A 60 -3.46 13.77 14.44
C VAL A 60 -3.39 15.12 13.71
N PRO A 61 -2.60 15.26 12.66
CA PRO A 61 -2.59 16.46 11.83
C PRO A 61 -3.80 16.46 10.89
N TYR A 62 -4.32 17.64 10.58
CA TYR A 62 -5.47 17.77 9.67
C TYR A 62 -5.52 19.10 8.96
N LEU A 63 -6.15 19.09 7.80
CA LEU A 63 -6.40 20.24 6.95
C LEU A 63 -7.89 20.58 6.92
N ILE A 64 -8.19 21.88 6.95
CA ILE A 64 -9.54 22.39 6.69
C ILE A 64 -9.50 23.22 5.41
N TYR A 65 -10.24 22.79 4.41
CA TYR A 65 -10.38 23.47 3.15
C TYR A 65 -11.49 24.51 3.22
N LYS A 66 -11.18 25.69 2.72
CA LYS A 66 -12.09 26.84 2.62
C LYS A 66 -12.02 27.41 1.20
N PRO A 67 -13.01 28.20 0.72
CA PRO A 67 -13.01 28.70 -0.66
C PRO A 67 -11.76 29.51 -1.05
N LEU A 68 -11.07 30.13 -0.08
CA LEU A 68 -9.89 30.96 -0.32
C LEU A 68 -8.62 30.45 0.38
N GLY A 69 -8.54 29.17 0.68
CA GLY A 69 -7.32 28.60 1.25
C GLY A 69 -7.50 27.38 2.13
N ILE A 70 -6.39 26.86 2.60
CA ILE A 70 -6.30 25.69 3.44
C ILE A 70 -5.70 26.10 4.79
N SER A 71 -6.25 25.58 5.86
CA SER A 71 -5.73 25.81 7.22
C SER A 71 -5.28 24.46 7.79
N ARG A 72 -4.04 24.38 8.28
CA ARG A 72 -3.46 23.19 8.89
C ARG A 72 -3.49 23.28 10.40
N TYR A 73 -3.85 22.20 11.06
CA TYR A 73 -3.96 22.07 12.50
C TYR A 73 -3.49 20.68 12.94
N SER A 74 -3.43 20.47 14.25
CA SER A 74 -3.29 19.12 14.81
C SER A 74 -3.99 19.04 16.18
N CYS A 75 -4.39 17.82 16.56
CA CYS A 75 -4.80 17.48 17.92
C CYS A 75 -4.06 16.21 18.36
N LYS A 76 -4.36 15.70 19.55
CA LYS A 76 -3.85 14.44 20.05
C LYS A 76 -4.98 13.51 20.44
N THR A 77 -4.75 12.20 20.31
CA THR A 77 -5.65 11.20 20.86
C THR A 77 -5.61 11.19 22.38
N GLN A 78 -6.75 10.93 23.01
CA GLN A 78 -6.92 10.76 24.46
C GLN A 78 -6.54 9.34 24.90
N ALA A 79 -6.61 9.04 26.19
CA ALA A 79 -6.27 7.73 26.74
C ALA A 79 -7.13 6.58 26.19
N ASP A 80 -8.34 6.86 25.75
CA ASP A 80 -9.25 5.91 25.09
C ASP A 80 -9.11 5.90 23.55
N GLY A 81 -8.05 6.50 23.01
CA GLY A 81 -7.79 6.61 21.58
C GLY A 81 -8.67 7.65 20.86
N ARG A 82 -9.62 8.27 21.53
CA ARG A 82 -10.54 9.23 20.90
C ARG A 82 -9.87 10.59 20.68
N PHE A 83 -10.33 11.28 19.64
CA PHE A 83 -10.00 12.68 19.39
C PHE A 83 -11.19 13.42 18.80
N GLU A 84 -11.28 14.70 19.10
CA GLU A 84 -12.37 15.56 18.66
C GLU A 84 -11.80 16.80 17.98
N ILE A 85 -12.42 17.19 16.87
CA ILE A 85 -12.09 18.41 16.14
C ILE A 85 -13.33 19.29 16.12
N HIS A 86 -13.23 20.45 16.77
CA HIS A 86 -14.27 21.47 16.75
C HIS A 86 -13.68 22.74 16.18
N ARG A 87 -14.09 23.11 14.99
CA ARG A 87 -13.59 24.28 14.27
C ARG A 87 -14.73 25.08 13.65
N GLY A 88 -14.38 26.29 13.21
CA GLY A 88 -15.31 27.10 12.43
C GLY A 88 -15.69 26.41 11.11
N LYS A 89 -16.42 27.12 10.27
CA LYS A 89 -16.93 26.57 9.00
C LYS A 89 -15.83 26.22 8.02
N GLY A 90 -16.03 25.13 7.26
CA GLY A 90 -15.19 24.65 6.18
C GLY A 90 -15.99 23.90 5.12
N LEU A 91 -15.35 23.54 4.02
CA LEU A 91 -15.91 22.76 2.94
C LEU A 91 -15.57 21.27 3.12
N MET A 92 -14.35 20.99 3.60
CA MET A 92 -13.82 19.64 3.73
C MET A 92 -12.80 19.58 4.87
N LEU A 93 -12.78 18.49 5.57
CA LEU A 93 -11.74 18.09 6.53
C LEU A 93 -10.91 16.96 5.89
N ASP A 94 -9.59 17.07 5.96
CA ASP A 94 -8.66 16.04 5.52
C ASP A 94 -7.76 15.68 6.70
N ILE A 95 -7.76 14.42 7.12
CA ILE A 95 -6.90 13.89 8.19
C ILE A 95 -5.60 13.42 7.53
N GLU A 96 -4.49 14.06 7.87
CA GLU A 96 -3.16 13.70 7.38
C GLU A 96 -2.58 12.51 8.18
N ASP A 97 -1.39 12.08 7.86
CA ASP A 97 -0.71 10.95 8.49
C ASP A 97 -0.62 11.09 10.00
N ILE A 98 -1.32 10.21 10.70
CA ILE A 98 -1.29 10.14 12.15
C ILE A 98 0.06 9.59 12.60
N SER A 99 0.73 10.27 13.52
CA SER A 99 2.08 9.91 13.95
C SER A 99 2.18 9.64 15.44
N LEU A 100 2.84 8.54 15.78
CA LEU A 100 3.25 8.19 17.13
C LEU A 100 4.55 7.38 17.07
N LYS A 101 5.51 7.67 17.95
CA LYS A 101 6.77 6.90 18.02
C LYS A 101 6.48 5.42 18.25
N GLY A 102 7.11 4.54 17.47
CA GLY A 102 6.91 3.09 17.52
C GLY A 102 5.66 2.59 16.78
N TYR A 103 4.97 3.46 16.05
CA TYR A 103 3.82 3.10 15.22
C TYR A 103 4.03 3.54 13.77
N GLU A 104 3.24 2.96 12.88
CA GLU A 104 3.19 3.27 11.45
C GLU A 104 1.73 3.48 11.03
N TYR A 105 1.46 4.58 10.33
CA TYR A 105 0.14 4.91 9.79
C TYR A 105 0.06 4.50 8.33
N HIS A 106 -1.09 3.95 7.93
CA HIS A 106 -1.34 3.52 6.57
C HIS A 106 -2.58 4.22 6.03
N GLU A 107 -2.37 5.17 5.14
CA GLU A 107 -3.45 5.96 4.53
C GLU A 107 -4.50 5.07 3.84
N ASN A 108 -4.07 4.04 3.13
CA ASN A 108 -4.96 3.15 2.37
C ASN A 108 -5.95 2.34 3.23
N GLN A 109 -5.76 2.28 4.54
CA GLN A 109 -6.66 1.59 5.48
C GLN A 109 -7.65 2.54 6.16
N ASN A 110 -7.56 3.83 5.87
CA ASN A 110 -8.32 4.85 6.56
C ASN A 110 -9.05 5.74 5.55
N GLU A 111 -10.28 6.12 5.86
CA GLU A 111 -10.92 7.23 5.18
C GLU A 111 -10.36 8.53 5.75
N THR A 112 -9.74 9.34 4.92
CA THR A 112 -9.04 10.55 5.36
C THR A 112 -9.79 11.83 5.03
N ARG A 113 -10.70 11.79 4.03
CA ARG A 113 -11.41 12.97 3.51
C ARG A 113 -12.89 12.96 3.84
N PHE A 114 -13.35 14.06 4.42
CA PHE A 114 -14.73 14.23 4.89
C PHE A 114 -15.30 15.53 4.37
N ASP A 115 -16.31 15.44 3.51
CA ASP A 115 -17.00 16.59 2.94
C ASP A 115 -17.98 17.18 3.94
N TYR A 116 -17.97 18.52 4.06
CA TYR A 116 -18.87 19.30 4.91
C TYR A 116 -19.74 20.27 4.13
N GLN A 117 -19.76 20.14 2.81
CA GLN A 117 -20.60 20.97 1.94
C GLN A 117 -22.06 20.55 2.08
N THR A 118 -22.93 21.45 2.45
CA THR A 118 -24.35 21.16 2.72
C THR A 118 -25.19 20.92 1.46
N ASP A 119 -24.67 21.25 0.28
CA ASP A 119 -25.28 21.00 -1.02
C ASP A 119 -24.88 19.64 -1.64
N MET A 120 -23.95 18.92 -1.03
CA MET A 120 -23.54 17.59 -1.47
C MET A 120 -24.52 16.53 -0.94
N THR A 121 -24.84 15.55 -1.78
CA THR A 121 -25.73 14.43 -1.41
C THR A 121 -25.10 13.48 -0.38
N LYS A 122 -23.76 13.51 -0.27
CA LYS A 122 -22.98 12.76 0.72
C LYS A 122 -22.07 13.71 1.46
N HIS A 123 -22.54 14.31 2.54
CA HIS A 123 -21.69 15.06 3.45
C HIS A 123 -21.49 14.30 4.76
N HIS A 124 -20.38 14.55 5.43
CA HIS A 124 -20.09 13.94 6.73
C HIS A 124 -21.04 14.44 7.80
N VAL A 125 -21.69 13.50 8.49
CA VAL A 125 -22.54 13.79 9.65
C VAL A 125 -21.76 13.40 10.90
N PRO A 126 -21.39 14.36 11.77
CA PRO A 126 -20.65 14.07 12.98
C PRO A 126 -21.46 13.20 13.93
N ASP A 127 -20.93 12.08 14.37
CA ASP A 127 -21.55 11.20 15.36
C ASP A 127 -20.54 10.83 16.46
N LYS A 128 -20.75 11.40 17.65
CA LYS A 128 -19.90 11.13 18.82
C LYS A 128 -20.08 9.71 19.37
N ALA A 129 -21.25 9.12 19.18
CA ALA A 129 -21.52 7.76 19.63
C ALA A 129 -20.84 6.72 18.74
N ASN A 130 -20.75 7.01 17.43
CA ASN A 130 -20.10 6.16 16.42
C ASN A 130 -18.96 6.94 15.74
N PRO A 131 -17.82 7.15 16.42
CA PRO A 131 -16.70 7.87 15.85
C PRO A 131 -16.09 7.13 14.66
N VAL A 132 -15.49 7.90 13.75
CA VAL A 132 -14.72 7.33 12.63
C VAL A 132 -13.51 6.58 13.18
N VAL A 133 -13.35 5.33 12.76
CA VAL A 133 -12.23 4.49 13.21
C VAL A 133 -11.04 4.68 12.30
N PHE A 134 -9.92 5.11 12.89
CA PHE A 134 -8.61 5.12 12.27
C PHE A 134 -7.77 3.97 12.81
N ARG A 135 -6.92 3.42 11.95
CA ARG A 135 -6.04 2.33 12.32
C ARG A 135 -4.59 2.76 12.18
N ILE A 136 -3.82 2.41 13.19
CA ILE A 136 -2.36 2.60 13.23
C ILE A 136 -1.75 1.27 13.67
N ARG A 137 -0.53 1.00 13.25
CA ARG A 137 0.11 -0.26 13.55
C ARG A 137 1.35 -0.05 14.42
N ARG A 138 1.48 -0.85 15.47
CA ARG A 138 2.71 -0.92 16.25
C ARG A 138 3.79 -1.59 15.42
N LYS A 139 4.93 -0.92 15.28
CA LYS A 139 6.11 -1.46 14.60
C LYS A 139 6.64 -2.66 15.38
N ASN A 140 6.99 -3.73 14.67
CA ASN A 140 7.62 -4.89 15.31
C ASN A 140 9.06 -4.52 15.67
N PRO A 141 9.49 -4.68 16.95
CA PRO A 141 10.89 -4.47 17.34
C PRO A 141 11.84 -5.50 16.71
N GLU A 142 11.32 -6.65 16.27
CA GLU A 142 12.09 -7.73 15.66
C GLU A 142 12.13 -7.65 14.13
N ARG A 143 12.17 -6.43 13.59
CA ARG A 143 12.27 -6.23 12.13
C ARG A 143 13.52 -6.87 11.58
N VAL A 144 13.41 -7.38 10.37
CA VAL A 144 14.50 -8.05 9.66
C VAL A 144 14.75 -7.38 8.31
N TYR A 145 15.96 -7.51 7.80
CA TYR A 145 16.22 -7.16 6.41
C TYR A 145 15.52 -8.19 5.52
N LEU A 146 14.48 -7.76 4.81
CA LEU A 146 13.81 -8.61 3.82
C LEU A 146 14.51 -8.46 2.47
N TYR A 147 14.66 -9.57 1.78
CA TYR A 147 15.11 -9.56 0.41
C TYR A 147 13.98 -9.07 -0.49
N GLU A 148 14.17 -7.90 -1.08
CA GLU A 148 13.19 -7.27 -1.95
C GLU A 148 13.48 -7.62 -3.40
N LEU A 149 12.48 -8.11 -4.10
CA LEU A 149 12.54 -8.38 -5.54
C LEU A 149 11.70 -7.33 -6.28
N GLY A 150 12.21 -6.94 -7.44
CA GLY A 150 11.45 -6.13 -8.36
C GLY A 150 10.18 -6.82 -8.86
N TRP A 151 9.48 -6.15 -9.75
CA TRP A 151 8.29 -6.73 -10.36
C TRP A 151 8.64 -7.71 -11.49
N VAL A 152 7.80 -8.72 -11.69
CA VAL A 152 7.88 -9.64 -12.81
C VAL A 152 6.52 -9.76 -13.50
N LYS A 153 6.54 -9.84 -14.82
CA LYS A 153 5.35 -10.12 -15.61
C LYS A 153 5.24 -11.62 -15.88
N MET A 154 4.17 -12.25 -15.43
CA MET A 154 3.78 -13.60 -15.77
C MET A 154 2.66 -13.57 -16.82
N GLN A 155 2.70 -14.51 -17.75
CA GLN A 155 1.71 -14.58 -18.82
C GLN A 155 1.40 -16.02 -19.15
N VAL A 156 0.12 -16.33 -19.30
CA VAL A 156 -0.36 -17.60 -19.85
C VAL A 156 -1.23 -17.35 -21.07
N SER A 157 -1.23 -18.32 -21.98
CA SER A 157 -2.10 -18.30 -23.14
C SER A 157 -2.66 -19.69 -23.39
N ARG A 158 -3.65 -19.79 -24.27
CA ARG A 158 -4.17 -21.11 -24.69
C ARG A 158 -3.08 -22.05 -25.26
N ARG A 159 -2.02 -21.46 -25.86
CA ARG A 159 -0.90 -22.22 -26.43
C ARG A 159 0.24 -22.45 -25.45
N THR A 160 0.32 -21.61 -24.43
CA THR A 160 1.31 -21.71 -23.37
C THR A 160 0.58 -21.54 -22.04
N PRO A 161 -0.09 -22.62 -21.57
CA PRO A 161 -1.00 -22.52 -20.44
C PRO A 161 -0.27 -22.42 -19.09
N VAL A 162 1.06 -22.55 -19.09
CA VAL A 162 1.86 -22.53 -17.85
C VAL A 162 2.98 -21.52 -17.96
N SER A 163 3.18 -20.74 -16.89
CA SER A 163 4.31 -19.84 -16.67
C SER A 163 4.91 -20.11 -15.29
N SER A 164 6.21 -20.11 -15.18
CA SER A 164 6.92 -20.43 -13.93
C SER A 164 7.82 -19.29 -13.52
N TYR A 165 8.00 -19.11 -12.22
CA TYR A 165 8.83 -18.07 -11.65
C TYR A 165 9.69 -18.61 -10.50
N ASP A 166 11.00 -18.41 -10.63
CA ASP A 166 11.98 -18.61 -9.57
C ASP A 166 12.18 -17.31 -8.83
N LEU A 167 11.59 -17.20 -7.66
CA LEU A 167 11.61 -15.99 -6.83
C LEU A 167 13.03 -15.64 -6.40
N ALA A 168 13.83 -16.63 -6.02
CA ALA A 168 15.17 -16.40 -5.50
C ALA A 168 16.17 -15.92 -6.57
N ASN A 169 16.08 -16.45 -7.77
CA ASN A 169 16.97 -16.08 -8.87
C ASN A 169 16.37 -15.00 -9.79
N HIS A 170 15.20 -14.48 -9.44
CA HIS A 170 14.47 -13.47 -10.21
C HIS A 170 14.34 -13.84 -11.69
N THR A 171 14.14 -15.12 -11.96
CA THR A 171 14.01 -15.64 -13.32
C THR A 171 12.60 -16.13 -13.59
N HIS A 172 12.08 -15.75 -14.73
CA HIS A 172 10.76 -16.19 -15.20
C HIS A 172 10.89 -16.80 -16.59
N GLY A 173 10.00 -17.71 -16.90
CA GLY A 173 10.03 -18.33 -18.22
C GLY A 173 8.84 -19.23 -18.49
N ARG A 174 8.75 -19.62 -19.74
CA ARG A 174 7.88 -20.73 -20.13
C ARG A 174 8.52 -22.01 -19.61
N HIS A 175 7.71 -22.92 -19.12
CA HIS A 175 8.17 -24.21 -18.55
C HIS A 175 9.27 -24.92 -19.38
N ASN A 176 9.23 -24.77 -20.72
CA ASN A 176 10.22 -25.35 -21.64
C ASN A 176 11.53 -24.55 -21.80
N GLN A 177 11.60 -23.30 -21.35
CA GLN A 177 12.81 -22.45 -21.45
C GLN A 177 13.68 -22.54 -20.19
N ILE A 178 13.10 -22.92 -19.07
CA ILE A 178 13.79 -23.10 -17.79
C ILE A 178 14.76 -24.30 -17.84
N GLN A 179 14.53 -25.26 -18.73
CA GLN A 179 15.37 -26.46 -18.85
C GLN A 179 16.64 -26.27 -19.67
N SER A 180 16.82 -25.15 -20.35
CA SER A 180 17.95 -24.97 -21.25
C SER A 180 19.11 -24.18 -20.63
N GLY A 181 19.98 -24.83 -19.87
CA GLY A 181 21.39 -24.47 -19.88
C GLY A 181 21.99 -23.70 -18.73
N ARG A 182 21.26 -23.30 -17.70
CA ARG A 182 21.83 -22.63 -16.51
C ARG A 182 21.37 -23.25 -15.20
N GLY A 183 21.85 -24.44 -14.89
CA GLY A 183 21.59 -25.09 -13.62
C GLY A 183 20.09 -25.41 -13.37
N ARG A 184 19.76 -26.17 -12.34
CA ARG A 184 18.37 -26.39 -11.92
C ARG A 184 17.79 -25.06 -11.45
N ILE A 185 16.93 -24.45 -12.27
CA ILE A 185 16.10 -23.33 -11.84
C ILE A 185 15.00 -23.93 -10.98
N PHE A 186 14.93 -23.48 -9.75
CA PHE A 186 13.86 -23.88 -8.86
C PHE A 186 12.63 -23.02 -9.19
N CYS A 187 11.51 -23.65 -9.51
CA CYS A 187 10.26 -22.94 -9.73
C CYS A 187 9.55 -22.78 -8.38
N ASP A 188 9.60 -21.60 -7.79
CA ASP A 188 8.91 -21.31 -6.52
C ASP A 188 7.40 -21.13 -6.72
N LEU A 189 7.02 -20.48 -7.83
CA LEU A 189 5.64 -20.15 -8.16
C LEU A 189 5.35 -20.56 -9.62
N GLU A 190 4.31 -21.34 -9.80
CA GLU A 190 3.76 -21.69 -11.10
C GLU A 190 2.40 -21.04 -11.28
N MET A 191 2.15 -20.49 -12.46
CA MET A 191 0.86 -19.98 -12.87
C MET A 191 0.36 -20.82 -14.05
N SER A 192 -0.81 -21.42 -13.92
CA SER A 192 -1.52 -22.07 -15.01
C SER A 192 -2.83 -21.33 -15.34
N GLY A 193 -3.24 -21.38 -16.61
CA GLY A 193 -4.45 -20.69 -17.05
C GLY A 193 -5.21 -21.46 -18.10
N GLU A 194 -6.52 -21.55 -17.93
CA GLU A 194 -7.49 -22.11 -18.87
C GLU A 194 -8.52 -21.07 -19.25
N PHE A 195 -8.86 -20.99 -20.53
CA PHE A 195 -9.87 -20.09 -21.04
C PHE A 195 -11.08 -20.85 -21.54
N ASP A 196 -12.25 -20.53 -20.98
CA ASP A 196 -13.54 -21.04 -21.43
C ASP A 196 -14.15 -20.09 -22.49
N GLU A 197 -14.29 -20.55 -23.72
CA GLU A 197 -14.88 -19.79 -24.82
C GLU A 197 -16.39 -19.54 -24.64
N GLY A 198 -17.09 -20.43 -23.94
CA GLY A 198 -18.54 -20.34 -23.74
C GLY A 198 -18.91 -19.24 -22.74
N THR A 199 -18.19 -19.16 -21.63
CA THR A 199 -18.37 -18.15 -20.59
C THR A 199 -17.47 -16.93 -20.74
N ARG A 200 -16.48 -16.99 -21.64
CA ARG A 200 -15.44 -15.96 -21.83
C ARG A 200 -14.69 -15.65 -20.52
N GLN A 201 -14.37 -16.69 -19.78
CA GLN A 201 -13.69 -16.58 -18.50
C GLN A 201 -12.34 -17.29 -18.52
N TRP A 202 -11.39 -16.72 -17.80
CA TRP A 202 -10.15 -17.36 -17.44
C TRP A 202 -10.27 -17.99 -16.06
N THR A 203 -9.86 -19.23 -15.94
CA THR A 203 -9.54 -19.86 -14.67
C THR A 203 -8.03 -19.87 -14.54
N VAL A 204 -7.48 -19.09 -13.59
CA VAL A 204 -6.04 -18.96 -13.37
C VAL A 204 -5.70 -19.49 -12.00
N THR A 205 -4.73 -20.40 -11.95
CA THR A 205 -4.27 -21.05 -10.73
C THR A 205 -2.82 -20.72 -10.49
N PHE A 206 -2.51 -20.18 -9.32
CA PHE A 206 -1.15 -20.02 -8.80
C PHE A 206 -0.84 -21.17 -7.86
N THR A 207 0.30 -21.82 -8.06
CA THR A 207 0.73 -23.00 -7.29
C THR A 207 2.12 -22.73 -6.71
N ALA A 208 2.29 -22.89 -5.41
CA ALA A 208 3.60 -22.86 -4.78
C ALA A 208 4.25 -24.24 -4.87
N ASN A 209 5.52 -24.32 -5.28
CA ASN A 209 6.28 -25.53 -5.42
C ASN A 209 7.19 -25.78 -4.20
N GLY A 210 7.33 -27.05 -3.80
CA GLY A 210 8.03 -27.50 -2.59
C GLY A 210 7.11 -28.31 -1.69
N GLU A 211 7.64 -29.20 -0.89
CA GLU A 211 6.83 -30.12 -0.06
C GLU A 211 5.95 -29.36 0.93
N ASN A 212 6.54 -28.41 1.65
CA ASN A 212 5.84 -27.57 2.64
C ASN A 212 5.42 -26.19 2.11
N ALA A 213 5.55 -25.97 0.81
CA ALA A 213 5.21 -24.69 0.19
C ALA A 213 3.70 -24.50 0.09
N GLY A 214 3.26 -23.25 0.18
CA GLY A 214 1.85 -22.89 0.05
C GLY A 214 1.63 -21.40 -0.07
N LEU A 215 0.41 -21.04 -0.48
CA LEU A 215 -0.08 -19.69 -0.67
C LEU A 215 -1.27 -19.42 0.27
N LEU A 216 -1.36 -18.21 0.78
CA LEU A 216 -2.48 -17.77 1.60
C LEU A 216 -2.96 -16.40 1.12
N PRO A 217 -4.14 -16.32 0.46
CA PRO A 217 -4.74 -15.04 0.10
C PRO A 217 -5.11 -14.24 1.35
N ILE A 218 -4.89 -12.94 1.29
CA ILE A 218 -5.18 -11.99 2.36
C ILE A 218 -5.93 -10.79 1.83
N SER A 219 -6.76 -10.19 2.66
CA SER A 219 -7.51 -8.99 2.34
C SER A 219 -6.77 -7.69 2.68
N ASP A 220 -5.70 -7.77 3.48
CA ASP A 220 -4.94 -6.63 3.98
C ASP A 220 -3.57 -6.55 3.29
N GLU A 221 -3.28 -5.37 2.75
CA GLU A 221 -2.07 -5.07 1.99
C GLU A 221 -0.77 -5.17 2.82
N LYS A 222 -0.88 -4.97 4.14
CA LYS A 222 0.30 -4.75 4.98
C LYS A 222 0.25 -5.59 6.26
N LEU A 223 0.21 -6.90 6.11
CA LEU A 223 0.47 -7.80 7.22
C LEU A 223 1.98 -8.10 7.29
N TYR A 224 2.57 -7.93 8.46
CA TYR A 224 4.02 -7.97 8.67
C TYR A 224 4.50 -9.21 9.41
N GLU A 225 3.58 -10.08 9.78
CA GLU A 225 3.88 -11.41 10.30
C GLU A 225 3.09 -12.45 9.51
N ALA A 226 3.80 -13.37 8.87
CA ALA A 226 3.17 -14.47 8.15
C ALA A 226 2.43 -15.38 9.13
N PRO A 227 1.17 -15.76 8.85
CA PRO A 227 0.46 -16.76 9.65
C PRO A 227 1.23 -18.05 9.79
N ALA A 228 1.02 -18.78 10.90
CA ALA A 228 1.68 -20.06 11.12
C ALA A 228 1.13 -21.16 10.21
N ASP A 229 -0.15 -21.06 9.86
CA ASP A 229 -0.91 -22.07 9.11
C ASP A 229 -1.90 -21.44 8.11
N GLY A 230 -2.79 -22.26 7.55
CA GLY A 230 -3.79 -21.81 6.57
C GLY A 230 -3.29 -21.81 5.12
N TYR A 231 -2.03 -22.13 4.89
CA TYR A 231 -1.47 -22.18 3.55
C TYR A 231 -2.06 -23.32 2.73
N ARG A 232 -2.37 -23.02 1.47
CA ARG A 232 -2.87 -23.98 0.48
C ARG A 232 -1.84 -24.14 -0.64
N LYS A 233 -1.76 -25.32 -1.21
CA LYS A 233 -0.83 -25.59 -2.32
C LYS A 233 -1.06 -24.65 -3.49
N SER A 234 -2.31 -24.30 -3.74
CA SER A 234 -2.69 -23.44 -4.86
C SER A 234 -3.83 -22.49 -4.49
N VAL A 235 -3.90 -21.38 -5.25
CA VAL A 235 -4.97 -20.38 -5.22
C VAL A 235 -5.50 -20.20 -6.63
N THR A 236 -6.81 -20.34 -6.81
CA THR A 236 -7.48 -20.22 -8.12
C THR A 236 -8.34 -18.97 -8.15
N MET A 237 -8.31 -18.25 -9.27
CA MET A 237 -9.10 -17.07 -9.56
C MET A 237 -9.87 -17.27 -10.87
N ASN A 238 -11.14 -16.86 -10.89
CA ASN A 238 -11.95 -16.80 -12.10
C ASN A 238 -12.08 -15.34 -12.53
N LEU A 239 -11.67 -15.04 -13.75
CA LEU A 239 -11.53 -13.69 -14.27
C LEU A 239 -12.31 -13.54 -15.56
N SER A 240 -13.22 -12.58 -15.64
CA SER A 240 -13.97 -12.28 -16.85
C SER A 240 -13.09 -11.55 -17.87
N GLU A 241 -13.20 -11.91 -19.16
CA GLU A 241 -12.54 -11.17 -20.25
C GLU A 241 -13.13 -9.76 -20.42
N GLU A 242 -14.39 -9.55 -20.00
CA GLU A 242 -15.11 -8.29 -20.17
C GLU A 242 -14.78 -7.26 -19.08
N GLU A 243 -14.26 -7.70 -17.94
CA GLU A 243 -13.82 -6.81 -16.87
C GLU A 243 -12.50 -6.12 -17.23
N ASP A 244 -12.55 -4.79 -17.33
CA ASP A 244 -11.35 -3.98 -17.53
C ASP A 244 -10.69 -3.68 -16.17
N TYR A 245 -9.90 -4.62 -15.69
CA TYR A 245 -9.16 -4.52 -14.41
C TYR A 245 -8.17 -3.35 -14.37
N THR A 246 -7.93 -2.67 -15.51
CA THR A 246 -6.97 -1.56 -15.59
C THR A 246 -7.60 -0.19 -15.38
N ARG A 247 -8.91 -0.03 -15.58
CA ARG A 247 -9.59 1.27 -15.53
C ARG A 247 -10.01 1.71 -14.16
N GLU A 248 -10.39 0.77 -13.31
CA GLU A 248 -10.73 1.08 -11.92
C GLU A 248 -9.48 0.96 -11.06
N HIS A 249 -8.74 2.05 -10.98
CA HIS A 249 -7.56 2.16 -10.14
C HIS A 249 -7.87 1.77 -8.70
N GLY A 250 -7.37 0.64 -8.29
CA GLY A 250 -6.98 0.41 -6.93
C GLY A 250 -7.63 -0.72 -6.17
N LYS A 251 -8.81 -1.26 -6.46
CA LYS A 251 -9.39 -2.26 -5.54
C LYS A 251 -9.77 -3.62 -6.14
N HIS A 252 -10.02 -3.72 -7.42
CA HIS A 252 -10.56 -4.96 -8.01
C HIS A 252 -9.56 -5.82 -8.79
N GLY A 253 -8.34 -5.33 -9.01
CA GLY A 253 -7.32 -6.06 -9.77
C GLY A 253 -6.11 -6.51 -8.96
N LYS A 254 -6.11 -6.36 -7.61
CA LYS A 254 -5.01 -6.74 -6.76
C LYS A 254 -5.37 -7.92 -5.84
N VAL A 255 -4.49 -8.89 -5.76
CA VAL A 255 -4.56 -9.97 -4.79
C VAL A 255 -3.27 -9.96 -3.97
N TYR A 256 -3.41 -9.88 -2.67
CA TYR A 256 -2.27 -9.97 -1.75
C TYR A 256 -2.12 -11.40 -1.27
N LEU A 257 -0.88 -11.89 -1.26
CA LEU A 257 -0.57 -13.26 -0.88
C LEU A 257 0.56 -13.30 0.13
N TYR A 258 0.40 -14.14 1.14
CA TYR A 258 1.51 -14.75 1.81
C TYR A 258 1.93 -16.01 1.09
N ALA A 259 3.23 -16.27 1.07
CA ALA A 259 3.76 -17.54 0.62
C ALA A 259 4.70 -18.14 1.66
N ARG A 260 4.63 -19.44 1.80
CA ARG A 260 5.69 -20.25 2.37
C ARG A 260 6.33 -20.99 1.21
N LEU A 261 7.61 -20.74 0.98
CA LEU A 261 8.35 -21.18 -0.18
C LEU A 261 9.46 -22.13 0.26
N ARG A 262 9.77 -23.12 -0.57
CA ARG A 262 10.89 -24.07 -0.40
C ARG A 262 10.88 -24.87 0.91
N ASP A 263 11.87 -25.71 1.08
CA ASP A 263 12.17 -26.45 2.30
C ASP A 263 13.70 -26.41 2.53
N PRO A 264 14.20 -25.74 3.60
CA PRO A 264 13.47 -25.13 4.71
C PRO A 264 12.66 -23.89 4.27
N GLY A 265 11.53 -23.66 4.92
CA GLY A 265 10.56 -22.67 4.50
C GLY A 265 11.02 -21.21 4.59
N TYR A 266 11.06 -20.50 3.48
CA TYR A 266 11.10 -19.05 3.46
C TYR A 266 9.68 -18.50 3.52
N TYR A 267 9.47 -17.44 4.27
CA TYR A 267 8.21 -16.71 4.24
C TYR A 267 8.33 -15.50 3.33
N ALA A 268 7.30 -15.27 2.52
CA ALA A 268 7.24 -14.13 1.63
C ALA A 268 5.86 -13.49 1.63
N ARG A 269 5.80 -12.24 1.24
CA ARG A 269 4.58 -11.53 0.86
C ARG A 269 4.75 -10.91 -0.51
N PHE A 270 3.70 -10.87 -1.28
CA PHE A 270 3.69 -10.21 -2.57
C PHE A 270 2.27 -9.89 -3.02
N GLU A 271 2.18 -9.03 -4.01
CA GLU A 271 0.93 -8.67 -4.65
C GLU A 271 0.91 -9.16 -6.10
N ILE A 272 -0.27 -9.56 -6.55
CA ILE A 272 -0.51 -9.93 -7.92
C ILE A 272 -1.48 -8.93 -8.52
N PHE A 273 -1.04 -8.22 -9.56
CA PHE A 273 -1.88 -7.34 -10.36
C PHE A 273 -2.37 -8.06 -11.59
N ILE A 274 -3.66 -8.01 -11.85
CA ILE A 274 -4.25 -8.46 -13.09
C ILE A 274 -4.08 -7.33 -14.11
N LEU A 275 -3.27 -7.55 -15.15
CA LEU A 275 -3.01 -6.51 -16.13
C LEU A 275 -4.10 -6.46 -17.20
N ARG A 276 -4.23 -7.50 -17.99
CA ARG A 276 -5.22 -7.56 -19.08
C ARG A 276 -5.36 -8.98 -19.62
N SER A 277 -6.57 -9.28 -20.10
CA SER A 277 -6.81 -10.33 -21.08
C SER A 277 -6.79 -9.74 -22.49
N HIS A 278 -6.12 -10.41 -23.41
CA HIS A 278 -6.02 -9.99 -24.80
C HIS A 278 -6.21 -11.15 -25.77
N SER A 279 -6.69 -10.79 -26.97
CA SER A 279 -6.74 -11.69 -28.11
C SER A 279 -5.84 -11.14 -29.21
N THR A 280 -4.94 -11.96 -29.73
CA THR A 280 -4.09 -11.62 -30.88
C THR A 280 -4.35 -12.56 -32.02
N SER A 281 -4.48 -12.03 -33.22
CA SER A 281 -4.52 -12.84 -34.42
C SER A 281 -3.10 -13.25 -34.82
N THR A 282 -2.87 -14.53 -34.92
CA THR A 282 -1.58 -15.08 -35.36
C THR A 282 -1.77 -15.89 -36.64
N SER A 283 -0.67 -16.21 -37.36
CA SER A 283 -0.70 -17.09 -38.52
C SER A 283 -1.29 -18.49 -38.26
N LYS A 284 -1.38 -18.88 -36.98
CA LYS A 284 -1.96 -20.15 -36.49
C LYS A 284 -3.38 -19.98 -35.91
N GLY A 285 -4.03 -18.84 -36.17
CA GLY A 285 -5.34 -18.46 -35.63
C GLY A 285 -5.25 -17.60 -34.37
N PRO A 286 -6.39 -17.15 -33.83
CA PRO A 286 -6.42 -16.30 -32.65
C PRO A 286 -5.83 -17.02 -31.43
N ASP A 287 -4.92 -16.33 -30.73
CA ASP A 287 -4.42 -16.75 -29.43
C ASP A 287 -4.94 -15.79 -28.36
N ARG A 288 -5.45 -16.33 -27.27
CA ARG A 288 -5.91 -15.57 -26.13
C ARG A 288 -4.90 -15.73 -25.00
N TRP A 289 -4.61 -14.63 -24.34
CA TRP A 289 -3.67 -14.64 -23.22
C TRP A 289 -4.10 -13.67 -22.12
N ILE A 290 -3.71 -13.99 -20.91
CA ILE A 290 -3.86 -13.14 -19.75
C ILE A 290 -2.50 -12.91 -19.10
N SER A 291 -2.26 -11.70 -18.63
CA SER A 291 -1.00 -11.36 -17.99
C SER A 291 -1.22 -10.74 -16.61
N PHE A 292 -0.26 -11.01 -15.75
CA PHE A 292 -0.21 -10.54 -14.37
C PHE A 292 1.15 -9.90 -14.10
N THR A 293 1.17 -8.94 -13.20
CA THR A 293 2.41 -8.49 -12.58
C THR A 293 2.44 -8.99 -11.15
N VAL A 294 3.49 -9.71 -10.81
CA VAL A 294 3.85 -10.01 -9.41
C VAL A 294 4.82 -8.92 -8.96
N SER A 295 4.50 -8.23 -7.89
CA SER A 295 5.29 -7.08 -7.38
C SER A 295 5.25 -7.02 -5.85
N GLY A 296 6.02 -6.11 -5.28
CA GLY A 296 6.11 -5.96 -3.83
C GLY A 296 6.53 -7.26 -3.14
N VAL A 297 7.44 -8.01 -3.78
CA VAL A 297 7.89 -9.31 -3.27
C VAL A 297 8.93 -9.08 -2.19
N PHE A 298 8.58 -9.38 -0.96
CA PHE A 298 9.47 -9.34 0.18
C PHE A 298 9.63 -10.74 0.74
N ILE A 299 10.86 -11.25 0.75
CA ILE A 299 11.18 -12.60 1.22
C ILE A 299 11.98 -12.50 2.51
N ASN A 300 11.57 -13.23 3.53
CA ASN A 300 12.34 -13.45 4.75
C ASN A 300 13.24 -14.68 4.56
N PRO A 301 14.56 -14.51 4.42
CA PRO A 301 15.49 -15.63 4.17
C PRO A 301 15.92 -16.35 5.46
N TYR A 302 15.47 -15.88 6.64
CA TYR A 302 15.94 -16.37 7.95
C TYR A 302 15.05 -17.45 8.56
N GLY A 303 13.98 -17.85 7.86
CA GLY A 303 13.04 -18.87 8.32
C GLY A 303 12.08 -18.39 9.42
N THR A 304 12.12 -17.12 9.82
CA THR A 304 11.14 -16.54 10.73
C THR A 304 9.93 -16.02 9.98
N ARG A 305 8.81 -15.83 10.68
CA ARG A 305 7.57 -15.34 10.07
C ARG A 305 7.51 -13.81 9.94
N CYS A 306 8.52 -13.09 10.45
CA CYS A 306 8.56 -11.64 10.34
C CYS A 306 8.69 -11.19 8.88
N LEU A 307 7.73 -10.41 8.42
CA LEU A 307 7.70 -9.79 7.07
C LEU A 307 7.70 -8.27 7.17
N GLU A 308 8.20 -7.73 8.26
CA GLU A 308 8.45 -6.30 8.43
C GLU A 308 9.90 -5.98 8.09
N HIS A 309 10.06 -5.14 7.06
CA HIS A 309 11.40 -4.74 6.63
C HIS A 309 12.08 -3.87 7.71
N LEU A 310 13.39 -4.04 7.86
CA LEU A 310 14.20 -3.34 8.86
C LEU A 310 14.06 -1.81 8.76
N TYR A 311 13.92 -1.30 7.55
CA TYR A 311 13.66 0.11 7.29
C TYR A 311 12.56 0.26 6.22
N THR A 312 11.86 1.38 6.26
CA THR A 312 10.89 1.76 5.23
C THR A 312 11.56 2.76 4.30
N TYR A 313 11.50 2.53 3.00
CA TYR A 313 11.91 3.54 2.03
C TYR A 313 10.93 4.71 2.11
N PRO A 314 11.39 5.91 2.46
CA PRO A 314 10.51 7.07 2.49
C PRO A 314 10.17 7.53 1.07
N ASP A 315 8.96 8.03 0.88
CA ASP A 315 8.52 8.63 -0.38
C ASP A 315 9.14 10.01 -0.62
N ASP A 316 9.63 10.65 0.44
CA ASP A 316 10.29 11.96 0.39
C ASP A 316 11.79 11.81 0.07
N THR A 317 12.26 12.58 -0.91
CA THR A 317 13.64 12.55 -1.40
C THR A 317 14.66 12.90 -0.31
N GLU A 318 14.35 13.87 0.57
CA GLU A 318 15.29 14.29 1.63
C GLU A 318 15.44 13.19 2.69
N ALA A 319 14.33 12.57 3.09
CA ALA A 319 14.34 11.44 4.02
C ALA A 319 15.01 10.21 3.40
N LEU A 320 14.86 10.00 2.09
CA LEU A 320 15.56 8.94 1.36
C LEU A 320 17.09 9.18 1.34
N ASP A 321 17.52 10.40 1.10
CA ASP A 321 18.94 10.76 1.15
C ASP A 321 19.53 10.61 2.56
N GLU A 322 18.74 10.87 3.58
CA GLU A 322 19.14 10.62 4.97
C GLU A 322 19.29 9.13 5.26
N LEU A 323 18.35 8.29 4.85
CA LEU A 323 18.44 6.84 4.96
C LEU A 323 19.71 6.33 4.25
N HIS A 324 19.95 6.78 3.03
CA HIS A 324 21.15 6.43 2.26
C HIS A 324 22.45 6.82 2.95
N ARG A 325 22.47 7.93 3.69
CA ARG A 325 23.63 8.36 4.50
C ARG A 325 23.82 7.50 5.76
N LYS A 326 22.75 6.94 6.32
CA LYS A 326 22.78 6.09 7.52
C LYS A 326 23.20 4.65 7.21
N LEU A 327 22.94 4.15 5.99
CA LEU A 327 23.25 2.78 5.59
C LEU A 327 24.74 2.57 5.32
N ASP A 328 25.27 1.46 5.79
CA ASP A 328 26.58 0.93 5.37
C ASP A 328 26.37 0.04 4.14
N TRP A 329 26.65 0.59 2.97
CA TRP A 329 26.39 -0.07 1.70
C TRP A 329 27.26 -1.32 1.49
N ASP A 330 28.51 -1.32 1.99
CA ASP A 330 29.40 -2.47 1.85
C ASP A 330 28.88 -3.67 2.68
N GLU A 331 28.37 -3.41 3.87
CA GLU A 331 27.75 -4.45 4.71
C GLU A 331 26.41 -4.92 4.14
N LEU A 332 25.63 -4.02 3.56
CA LEU A 332 24.36 -4.37 2.90
C LEU A 332 24.59 -5.24 1.66
N ASP A 333 25.59 -4.92 0.86
CA ASP A 333 25.91 -5.72 -0.34
C ASP A 333 26.44 -7.10 0.04
N LYS A 334 27.29 -7.21 1.08
CA LYS A 334 27.71 -8.52 1.62
C LYS A 334 26.54 -9.35 2.10
N LEU A 335 25.55 -8.71 2.76
CA LEU A 335 24.34 -9.41 3.20
C LEU A 335 23.52 -9.90 2.01
N LYS A 336 23.34 -9.07 0.98
CA LYS A 336 22.66 -9.46 -0.27
C LYS A 336 23.33 -10.65 -0.94
N ASP A 337 24.67 -10.60 -1.09
CA ASP A 337 25.44 -11.71 -1.66
C ASP A 337 25.27 -13.00 -0.85
N THR A 338 25.24 -12.89 0.49
CA THR A 338 25.02 -14.02 1.38
C THR A 338 23.63 -14.63 1.17
N ILE A 339 22.60 -13.77 1.04
CA ILE A 339 21.22 -14.19 0.78
C ILE A 339 21.13 -14.89 -0.59
N ASP A 340 21.71 -14.28 -1.63
CA ASP A 340 21.73 -14.86 -2.98
C ASP A 340 22.40 -16.24 -3.01
N GLN A 341 23.50 -16.39 -2.30
CA GLN A 341 24.19 -17.68 -2.20
C GLN A 341 23.35 -18.72 -1.44
N ALA A 342 22.72 -18.33 -0.33
CA ALA A 342 21.84 -19.21 0.42
C ALA A 342 20.63 -19.66 -0.40
N PHE A 343 20.04 -18.76 -1.19
CA PHE A 343 18.94 -19.10 -2.09
C PHE A 343 19.34 -20.11 -3.16
N ARG A 344 20.55 -19.96 -3.75
CA ARG A 344 21.09 -20.94 -4.72
C ARG A 344 21.32 -22.29 -4.09
N ASN A 345 21.78 -22.32 -2.84
CA ASN A 345 22.04 -23.54 -2.09
C ASN A 345 20.78 -24.13 -1.44
N GLN A 346 19.66 -23.42 -1.45
CA GLN A 346 18.42 -23.76 -0.73
C GLN A 346 18.64 -23.85 0.79
N GLU A 347 19.39 -22.93 1.35
CA GLU A 347 19.74 -22.84 2.75
C GLU A 347 19.09 -21.62 3.39
N LEU A 348 18.80 -21.69 4.70
CA LEU A 348 18.42 -20.51 5.47
C LEU A 348 19.65 -19.65 5.75
N VAL A 349 19.46 -18.33 5.69
CA VAL A 349 20.48 -17.38 6.11
C VAL A 349 20.49 -17.29 7.65
N PRO A 350 21.64 -17.41 8.30
CA PRO A 350 21.72 -17.11 9.72
C PRO A 350 21.31 -15.67 9.99
N MET A 351 20.57 -15.44 11.07
CA MET A 351 20.13 -14.08 11.45
C MET A 351 21.34 -13.17 11.68
N PRO A 352 21.55 -12.12 10.89
CA PRO A 352 22.69 -11.24 11.04
C PRO A 352 22.48 -10.24 12.19
N ASP A 353 23.57 -9.62 12.63
CA ASP A 353 23.48 -8.44 13.49
C ASP A 353 23.16 -7.21 12.61
N PHE A 354 21.89 -6.84 12.54
CA PHE A 354 21.42 -5.74 11.69
C PHE A 354 21.98 -4.38 12.07
N ARG A 355 22.54 -4.20 13.27
CA ARG A 355 23.21 -2.94 13.66
C ARG A 355 24.42 -2.64 12.79
N LYS A 356 25.02 -3.67 12.20
CA LYS A 356 26.15 -3.51 11.28
C LYS A 356 25.75 -2.84 9.95
N LEU A 357 24.48 -2.89 9.58
CA LEU A 357 23.99 -2.21 8.38
C LEU A 357 23.92 -0.68 8.54
N GLY A 358 24.02 -0.18 9.75
CA GLY A 358 24.13 1.25 10.03
C GLY A 358 25.59 1.70 10.13
N LYS A 359 25.93 2.79 9.47
CA LYS A 359 27.29 3.39 9.52
C LYS A 359 27.73 3.61 10.96
N GLY A 360 28.85 3.00 11.33
CA GLY A 360 29.41 3.10 12.68
C GLY A 360 28.60 2.36 13.75
N GLY A 361 27.81 1.36 13.36
CA GLY A 361 27.02 0.54 14.31
C GLY A 361 25.82 1.28 14.91
N LYS A 362 25.35 2.36 14.27
CA LYS A 362 24.18 3.10 14.70
C LYS A 362 22.91 2.38 14.24
N ASP A 363 21.87 2.39 15.10
CA ASP A 363 20.57 1.85 14.71
C ASP A 363 20.04 2.63 13.50
N ILE A 364 19.61 1.88 12.49
CA ILE A 364 18.90 2.42 11.32
C ILE A 364 17.42 2.65 11.67
N ILE A 365 17.00 2.06 12.76
CA ILE A 365 15.62 2.03 13.26
C ILE A 365 15.44 3.19 14.24
N ASP A 366 14.84 4.28 13.79
CA ASP A 366 14.29 5.32 14.68
C ASP A 366 12.77 5.41 14.51
#